data_1e3b4733037ef6fb736bf5f4bed99656
#
_entry.id   1e3b4733037ef6fb736bf5f4bed99656
#
_cell.length_a   1.000
_cell.length_b   1.000
_cell.length_c   1.000
_cell.angle_alpha   90.00
_cell.angle_beta   90.00
_cell.angle_gamma   90.00
#
_symmetry.space_group_name_H-M   'P 1'
#
loop_
_entity.id
_entity.type
_entity.pdbx_description
1 polymer ?
#
loop_
_entity_poly.entity_id
_entity_poly.type
_entity_poly.pdbx_seq_one_letter_code
_entity_poly.pdbx_strand_id
1 'polypeptide(L)'
;MDSKKYTDILQDRLLPTLDALDLLPQAVPQQQYIFQHDNDPKHKSRHTKAWLAHLEISVLDWPAQSPDLNPIEHLWRRLKEQLKGYRTPAANLDQLRDRILEQWALIPQDYIEKLYASMPDRIRAVI
;
A
#
# COMPACT_ATOMS: atom_id res chain seq x y z
N MET A 1 14.86 4.53 5.41
CA MET A 1 13.74 5.51 5.42
C MET A 1 13.30 5.69 6.87
N ASP A 2 13.21 6.93 7.34
CA ASP A 2 12.72 7.27 8.68
C ASP A 2 11.22 7.64 8.67
N SER A 3 10.65 7.92 9.84
CA SER A 3 9.22 8.26 9.97
C SER A 3 8.84 9.60 9.33
N LYS A 4 9.76 10.57 9.29
CA LYS A 4 9.52 11.86 8.63
C LYS A 4 9.39 11.68 7.12
N LYS A 5 10.35 11.01 6.51
CA LYS A 5 10.28 10.70 5.07
C LYS A 5 9.05 9.85 4.71
N TYR A 6 8.60 9.00 5.64
CA TYR A 6 7.38 8.25 5.44
C TYR A 6 6.14 9.15 5.40
N THR A 7 6.00 10.09 6.35
CA THR A 7 4.87 11.05 6.32
C THR A 7 4.94 11.99 5.12
N ASP A 8 6.14 12.39 4.67
CA ASP A 8 6.29 13.17 3.45
C ASP A 8 5.73 12.40 2.22
N ILE A 9 6.03 11.10 2.12
CA ILE A 9 5.48 10.25 1.05
C ILE A 9 3.95 10.13 1.16
N LEU A 10 3.41 9.97 2.37
CA LEU A 10 1.96 9.93 2.55
C LEU A 10 1.30 11.25 2.14
N GLN A 11 1.91 12.38 2.48
CA GLN A 11 1.44 13.69 2.07
C GLN A 11 1.42 13.84 0.55
N ASP A 12 2.49 13.40 -0.12
CA ASP A 12 2.65 13.57 -1.57
C ASP A 12 1.83 12.56 -2.40
N ARG A 13 1.39 11.46 -1.79
CA ARG A 13 0.73 10.36 -2.52
C ARG A 13 -0.64 10.00 -1.97
N LEU A 14 -0.76 9.81 -0.66
CA LEU A 14 -2.02 9.40 -0.05
C LEU A 14 -3.05 10.54 -0.12
N LEU A 15 -2.69 11.75 0.29
CA LEU A 15 -3.65 12.86 0.31
C LEU A 15 -4.21 13.20 -1.08
N PRO A 16 -3.41 13.32 -2.16
CA PRO A 16 -3.96 13.52 -3.50
C PRO A 16 -4.83 12.36 -3.98
N THR A 17 -4.54 11.12 -3.56
CA THR A 17 -5.37 9.95 -3.89
C THR A 17 -6.72 10.02 -3.18
N LEU A 18 -6.73 10.39 -1.89
CA LEU A 18 -7.97 10.56 -1.13
C LEU A 18 -8.82 11.71 -1.68
N ASP A 19 -8.19 12.81 -2.08
CA ASP A 19 -8.85 13.95 -2.70
C ASP A 19 -9.52 13.56 -4.04
N ALA A 20 -8.78 12.88 -4.90
CA ALA A 20 -9.27 12.40 -6.19
C ALA A 20 -10.44 11.38 -6.08
N LEU A 21 -10.59 10.74 -4.92
CA LEU A 21 -11.66 9.79 -4.62
C LEU A 21 -12.78 10.39 -3.75
N ASP A 22 -12.75 11.71 -3.48
CA ASP A 22 -13.65 12.41 -2.55
C ASP A 22 -13.70 11.77 -1.15
N LEU A 23 -12.56 11.24 -0.68
CA LEU A 23 -12.43 10.54 0.60
C LEU A 23 -11.70 11.35 1.67
N LEU A 24 -11.37 12.62 1.42
CA LEU A 24 -10.78 13.46 2.47
C LEU A 24 -11.79 13.69 3.61
N PRO A 25 -11.34 13.72 4.89
CA PRO A 25 -12.22 13.87 6.06
C PRO A 25 -13.14 15.09 6.00
N GLN A 26 -12.71 16.17 5.35
CA GLN A 26 -13.53 17.38 5.16
C GLN A 26 -14.65 17.20 4.12
N ALA A 27 -14.50 16.25 3.19
CA ALA A 27 -15.48 16.00 2.14
C ALA A 27 -16.58 15.03 2.57
N VAL A 28 -16.31 14.13 3.53
CA VAL A 28 -17.26 13.11 4.02
C VAL A 28 -17.39 13.19 5.54
N PRO A 29 -18.60 13.47 6.05
CA PRO A 29 -18.85 13.62 7.50
C PRO A 29 -18.68 12.33 8.31
N GLN A 30 -18.70 11.17 7.66
CA GLN A 30 -18.42 9.86 8.26
C GLN A 30 -17.36 9.16 7.44
N GLN A 31 -16.28 8.78 8.08
CA GLN A 31 -15.13 8.14 7.47
C GLN A 31 -15.55 6.83 6.77
N GLN A 32 -15.51 6.85 5.43
CA GLN A 32 -15.86 5.69 4.62
C GLN A 32 -14.67 4.79 4.30
N TYR A 33 -13.47 5.17 4.76
CA TYR A 33 -12.25 4.38 4.54
C TYR A 33 -11.45 4.24 5.82
N ILE A 34 -10.68 3.18 5.89
CA ILE A 34 -9.70 2.91 6.95
C ILE A 34 -8.35 2.72 6.27
N PHE A 35 -7.36 3.51 6.67
CA PHE A 35 -6.01 3.39 6.14
C PHE A 35 -5.31 2.17 6.72
N GLN A 36 -4.73 1.35 5.85
CA GLN A 36 -3.97 0.18 6.25
C GLN A 36 -2.49 0.39 5.99
N HIS A 37 -1.66 0.12 6.98
CA HIS A 37 -0.23 -0.08 6.85
C HIS A 37 0.24 -1.17 7.83
N ASP A 38 1.42 -1.73 7.59
CA ASP A 38 1.99 -2.75 8.47
C ASP A 38 2.56 -2.15 9.76
N ASN A 39 3.08 -3.04 10.64
CA ASN A 39 3.64 -2.68 11.93
C ASN A 39 5.11 -2.24 11.88
N ASP A 40 5.63 -1.79 10.74
CA ASP A 40 6.98 -1.26 10.65
C ASP A 40 7.19 -0.14 11.68
N PRO A 41 8.33 -0.08 12.39
CA PRO A 41 8.60 0.95 13.40
C PRO A 41 8.38 2.38 12.93
N LYS A 42 8.67 2.70 11.67
CA LYS A 42 8.42 4.05 11.13
C LYS A 42 6.91 4.36 11.01
N HIS A 43 6.09 3.34 10.71
CA HIS A 43 4.64 3.47 10.63
C HIS A 43 4.01 3.65 12.01
N LYS A 44 4.51 2.93 13.02
CA LYS A 44 4.04 3.01 14.42
C LYS A 44 4.70 4.12 15.25
N SER A 45 5.59 4.91 14.68
CA SER A 45 6.26 6.00 15.38
C SER A 45 5.26 7.02 15.95
N ARG A 46 5.66 7.70 17.04
CA ARG A 46 4.87 8.79 17.61
C ARG A 46 4.61 9.90 16.57
N HIS A 47 5.60 10.20 15.74
CA HIS A 47 5.50 11.18 14.67
C HIS A 47 4.41 10.80 13.65
N THR A 48 4.45 9.59 13.11
CA THR A 48 3.47 9.11 12.12
C THR A 48 2.06 9.05 12.70
N LYS A 49 1.91 8.54 13.93
CA LYS A 49 0.60 8.49 14.61
C LYS A 49 0.01 9.88 14.83
N ALA A 50 0.83 10.84 15.28
CA ALA A 50 0.38 12.22 15.48
C ALA A 50 -0.02 12.87 14.15
N TRP A 51 0.72 12.62 13.07
CA TRP A 51 0.43 13.14 11.74
C TRP A 51 -0.90 12.59 11.19
N LEU A 52 -1.13 11.27 11.28
CA LEU A 52 -2.38 10.64 10.84
C LEU A 52 -3.58 11.11 11.67
N ALA A 53 -3.41 11.24 12.99
CA ALA A 53 -4.45 11.73 13.88
C ALA A 53 -4.81 13.20 13.61
N HIS A 54 -3.83 14.06 13.31
CA HIS A 54 -4.06 15.45 12.93
C HIS A 54 -4.90 15.58 11.64
N LEU A 55 -4.77 14.64 10.74
CA LEU A 55 -5.55 14.58 9.49
C LEU A 55 -6.84 13.76 9.64
N GLU A 56 -7.19 13.33 10.85
CA GLU A 56 -8.38 12.53 11.14
C GLU A 56 -8.47 11.22 10.32
N ILE A 57 -7.31 10.66 9.93
CA ILE A 57 -7.22 9.41 9.19
C ILE A 57 -7.24 8.25 10.19
N SER A 58 -8.30 7.42 10.16
CA SER A 58 -8.37 6.18 10.93
C SER A 58 -7.44 5.13 10.34
N VAL A 59 -6.71 4.45 11.21
CA VAL A 59 -5.77 3.39 10.85
C VAL A 59 -6.30 2.06 11.32
N LEU A 60 -6.27 1.05 10.45
CA LEU A 60 -6.61 -0.32 10.80
C LEU A 60 -5.58 -0.86 11.81
N ASP A 61 -6.08 -1.42 12.91
CA ASP A 61 -5.21 -2.17 13.82
C ASP A 61 -4.78 -3.48 13.14
N TRP A 62 -3.51 -3.52 12.73
CA TRP A 62 -2.98 -4.57 11.89
C TRP A 62 -2.27 -5.62 12.72
N PRO A 63 -2.60 -6.93 12.55
CA PRO A 63 -1.91 -7.99 13.25
C PRO A 63 -0.43 -8.05 12.85
N ALA A 64 0.42 -8.37 13.82
CA ALA A 64 1.86 -8.51 13.57
C ALA A 64 2.13 -9.71 12.64
N GLN A 65 3.15 -9.57 11.79
CA GLN A 65 3.65 -10.65 10.91
C GLN A 65 2.57 -11.30 10.02
N SER A 66 1.65 -10.50 9.48
CA SER A 66 0.55 -11.00 8.65
C SER A 66 0.63 -10.48 7.19
N PRO A 67 1.73 -10.77 6.46
CA PRO A 67 1.85 -10.33 5.07
C PRO A 67 0.80 -10.99 4.16
N ASP A 68 0.34 -12.18 4.51
CA ASP A 68 -0.66 -12.91 3.73
C ASP A 68 -2.04 -12.23 3.71
N LEU A 69 -2.31 -11.43 4.73
CA LEU A 69 -3.52 -10.61 4.82
C LEU A 69 -3.40 -9.28 4.04
N ASN A 70 -2.20 -8.92 3.58
CA ASN A 70 -2.00 -7.69 2.84
C ASN A 70 -1.99 -7.95 1.32
N PRO A 71 -3.02 -7.54 0.56
CA PRO A 71 -3.10 -7.78 -0.87
C PRO A 71 -1.89 -7.24 -1.67
N ILE A 72 -1.29 -6.14 -1.22
CA ILE A 72 -0.13 -5.53 -1.90
C ILE A 72 1.10 -6.47 -1.94
N GLU A 73 1.26 -7.34 -0.94
CA GLU A 73 2.39 -8.27 -0.89
C GLU A 73 2.31 -9.31 -2.03
N HIS A 74 1.10 -9.69 -2.43
CA HIS A 74 0.88 -10.57 -3.58
C HIS A 74 1.18 -9.85 -4.90
N LEU A 75 0.85 -8.56 -4.99
CA LEU A 75 1.21 -7.72 -6.14
C LEU A 75 2.73 -7.56 -6.25
N TRP A 76 3.43 -7.31 -5.12
CA TRP A 76 4.89 -7.27 -5.10
C TRP A 76 5.54 -8.59 -5.52
N ARG A 77 5.00 -9.72 -5.07
CA ARG A 77 5.48 -11.03 -5.49
C ARG A 77 5.33 -11.21 -7.00
N ARG A 78 4.15 -10.92 -7.55
CA ARG A 78 3.88 -10.99 -8.98
C ARG A 78 4.82 -10.08 -9.77
N LEU A 79 4.97 -8.83 -9.37
CA LEU A 79 5.88 -7.87 -10.00
C LEU A 79 7.32 -8.39 -10.02
N LYS A 80 7.80 -8.91 -8.90
CA LYS A 80 9.15 -9.49 -8.80
C LYS A 80 9.33 -10.66 -9.77
N GLU A 81 8.33 -11.53 -9.91
CA GLU A 81 8.39 -12.64 -10.89
C GLU A 81 8.42 -12.12 -12.34
N GLN A 82 7.63 -11.13 -12.67
CA GLN A 82 7.65 -10.51 -14.00
C GLN A 82 9.00 -9.85 -14.31
N LEU A 83 9.59 -9.17 -13.33
CA LEU A 83 10.92 -8.55 -13.48
C LEU A 83 12.04 -9.57 -13.71
N LYS A 84 11.93 -10.80 -13.21
CA LYS A 84 12.88 -11.90 -13.51
C LYS A 84 12.85 -12.33 -14.97
N GLY A 85 11.78 -12.04 -15.71
CA GLY A 85 11.66 -12.35 -17.13
C GLY A 85 12.58 -11.53 -18.04
N TYR A 86 13.17 -10.45 -17.55
CA TYR A 86 14.16 -9.70 -18.31
C TYR A 86 15.48 -10.45 -18.37
N ARG A 87 16.01 -10.65 -19.60
CA ARG A 87 17.25 -11.42 -19.85
C ARG A 87 18.48 -10.81 -19.17
N THR A 88 18.48 -9.49 -18.98
CA THR A 88 19.60 -8.76 -18.36
C THR A 88 19.11 -7.95 -17.17
N PRO A 89 19.91 -7.83 -16.10
CA PRO A 89 19.63 -6.92 -15.02
C PRO A 89 19.44 -5.47 -15.52
N ALA A 90 18.73 -4.65 -14.77
CA ALA A 90 18.65 -3.22 -15.07
C ALA A 90 20.04 -2.57 -14.91
N ALA A 91 20.45 -1.77 -15.88
CA ALA A 91 21.76 -1.13 -15.87
C ALA A 91 21.86 0.01 -14.84
N ASN A 92 20.74 0.63 -14.50
CA ASN A 92 20.66 1.73 -13.54
C ASN A 92 19.24 1.82 -12.93
N LEU A 93 19.05 2.76 -12.00
CA LEU A 93 17.79 2.96 -11.31
C LEU A 93 16.65 3.43 -12.24
N ASP A 94 16.97 4.24 -13.23
CA ASP A 94 15.96 4.73 -14.18
C ASP A 94 15.39 3.57 -15.02
N GLN A 95 16.27 2.74 -15.56
CA GLN A 95 15.84 1.53 -16.29
C GLN A 95 15.05 0.57 -15.38
N LEU A 96 15.44 0.41 -14.13
CA LEU A 96 14.68 -0.40 -13.17
C LEU A 96 13.29 0.20 -12.93
N ARG A 97 13.22 1.50 -12.74
CA ARG A 97 11.95 2.22 -12.57
C ARG A 97 11.03 2.03 -13.77
N ASP A 98 11.55 2.21 -14.98
CA ASP A 98 10.76 2.06 -16.21
C ASP A 98 10.20 0.64 -16.35
N ARG A 99 11.03 -0.38 -16.08
CA ARG A 99 10.59 -1.78 -16.06
C ARG A 99 9.52 -2.06 -15.00
N ILE A 100 9.67 -1.47 -13.81
CA ILE A 100 8.66 -1.59 -12.74
C ILE A 100 7.33 -0.98 -13.18
N LEU A 101 7.35 0.22 -13.75
CA LEU A 101 6.14 0.89 -14.23
C LEU A 101 5.46 0.12 -15.36
N GLU A 102 6.24 -0.37 -16.31
CA GLU A 102 5.75 -1.23 -17.40
C GLU A 102 5.06 -2.49 -16.86
N GLN A 103 5.74 -3.24 -16.00
CA GLN A 103 5.21 -4.49 -15.46
C GLN A 103 4.04 -4.25 -14.50
N TRP A 104 4.04 -3.15 -13.78
CA TRP A 104 2.90 -2.76 -12.94
C TRP A 104 1.65 -2.48 -13.78
N ALA A 105 1.78 -1.77 -14.88
CA ALA A 105 0.69 -1.48 -15.80
C ALA A 105 0.10 -2.74 -16.47
N LEU A 106 0.89 -3.82 -16.56
CA LEU A 106 0.45 -5.11 -17.10
C LEU A 106 -0.26 -6.01 -16.08
N ILE A 107 -0.38 -5.60 -14.82
CA ILE A 107 -1.14 -6.36 -13.82
C ILE A 107 -2.64 -6.23 -14.14
N PRO A 108 -3.33 -7.34 -14.48
CA PRO A 108 -4.73 -7.26 -14.85
C PRO A 108 -5.62 -6.90 -13.65
N GLN A 109 -6.65 -6.10 -13.88
CA GLN A 109 -7.59 -5.69 -12.85
C GLN A 109 -8.31 -6.89 -12.21
N ASP A 110 -8.66 -7.90 -12.99
CA ASP A 110 -9.30 -9.14 -12.50
C ASP A 110 -8.42 -9.91 -11.49
N TYR A 111 -7.09 -9.79 -11.61
CA TYR A 111 -6.17 -10.36 -10.63
C TYR A 111 -6.28 -9.63 -9.28
N ILE A 112 -6.38 -8.32 -9.30
CA ILE A 112 -6.56 -7.49 -8.09
C ILE A 112 -7.90 -7.84 -7.44
N GLU A 113 -8.97 -7.93 -8.22
CA GLU A 113 -10.30 -8.30 -7.73
C GLU A 113 -10.32 -9.69 -7.09
N LYS A 114 -9.64 -10.68 -7.68
CA LYS A 114 -9.48 -12.01 -7.09
C LYS A 114 -8.72 -12.00 -5.76
N LEU A 115 -7.72 -11.13 -5.61
CA LEU A 115 -7.00 -10.95 -4.33
C LEU A 115 -7.97 -10.46 -3.25
N TYR A 116 -8.78 -9.44 -3.53
CA TYR A 116 -9.77 -8.94 -2.60
C TYR A 116 -10.85 -9.98 -2.29
N ALA A 117 -11.37 -10.67 -3.30
CA ALA A 117 -12.37 -11.72 -3.11
C ALA A 117 -11.86 -12.89 -2.24
N SER A 118 -10.54 -13.14 -2.21
CA SER A 118 -9.94 -14.18 -1.36
C SER A 118 -9.73 -13.76 0.10
N MET A 119 -9.89 -12.47 0.44
CA MET A 119 -9.61 -11.97 1.79
C MET A 119 -10.46 -12.60 2.91
N PRO A 120 -11.78 -12.80 2.75
CA PRO A 120 -12.59 -13.46 3.77
C PRO A 120 -12.09 -14.87 4.13
N ASP A 121 -11.65 -15.64 3.13
CA ASP A 121 -11.11 -16.99 3.35
C ASP A 121 -9.75 -16.94 4.06
N ARG A 122 -8.89 -16.00 3.71
CA ARG A 122 -7.59 -15.80 4.37
C ARG A 122 -7.76 -15.40 5.83
N ILE A 123 -8.69 -14.48 6.12
CA ILE A 123 -9.00 -14.06 7.48
C ILE A 123 -9.50 -15.27 8.28
N ARG A 124 -10.41 -16.08 7.74
CA ARG A 124 -10.92 -17.28 8.39
C ARG A 124 -9.85 -18.34 8.66
N ALA A 125 -8.83 -18.41 7.84
CA ALA A 125 -7.71 -19.36 8.02
C ALA A 125 -6.72 -18.96 9.13
N VAL A 126 -6.78 -17.71 9.61
CA VAL A 126 -5.89 -17.16 10.64
C VAL A 126 -6.56 -17.12 12.03
N ILE A 127 -7.89 -17.16 12.07
CA ILE A 127 -8.69 -17.22 13.31
C ILE A 127 -8.84 -18.68 13.76
#